data_ab7d26ca1325698596f2b2829d18f4a7
#
_entry.id   ab7d26ca1325698596f2b2829d18f4a7
#
_cell.length_a   1.000
_cell.length_b   1.000
_cell.length_c   1.000
_cell.angle_alpha   90.00
_cell.angle_beta   90.00
_cell.angle_gamma   90.00
#
_symmetry.space_group_name_H-M   'P 1'
#
loop_
_entity.id
_entity.type
_entity.pdbx_description
1 polymer ?
#
loop_
_entity_poly.entity_id
_entity_poly.type
_entity_poly.pdbx_seq_one_letter_code
_entity_poly.pdbx_strand_id
1 'polypeptide(L)'
;MTCPSCGTPAEGDSNFCEECGAALGASPPPDGAPRVLVTEAAADEPSPIDDLGSGPISRATSQTYAPAPPAAGIPACASCGGEVGPDGYCEQCGVKALSPRDHFREQPAPWVAGVCDKGIRHSRNEDAMALSASPDGSGAARRAVLVVLDGVSNTDDSQVGSLAGARAALGALVVPLPVGMGTPEGRLAAATRAMSAAVDAANAQVESAAPADAANPASATFCAAVLEGDTLTYANVGDSRIYWLPDGGEGVQLSVDDSAAQDQIEAGVPRLEAETSAQAHAITKWLGRDSQGHEPRVGQMSITEPGWVLVCSDGLWNYASEPAALAQQVAAAATTDPAALALALTDFANASGGQDNITVALARVSPAPAP
;
A
#
# COMPACT_ATOMS: atom_id res chain seq x y z
N MET A 1 -10.52 -23.18 9.33
CA MET A 1 -9.67 -23.81 8.26
C MET A 1 -8.23 -23.34 8.40
N THR A 2 -7.28 -23.94 7.68
CA THR A 2 -5.87 -23.49 7.72
C THR A 2 -5.57 -22.77 6.42
N CYS A 3 -4.96 -21.61 6.50
CA CYS A 3 -4.58 -20.82 5.32
C CYS A 3 -3.58 -21.61 4.45
N PRO A 4 -3.85 -21.81 3.15
CA PRO A 4 -2.96 -22.56 2.26
C PRO A 4 -1.65 -21.80 1.96
N SER A 5 -1.61 -20.51 2.18
CA SER A 5 -0.45 -19.67 1.85
C SER A 5 0.53 -19.52 3.02
N CYS A 6 0.07 -19.40 4.27
CA CYS A 6 0.94 -19.19 5.44
C CYS A 6 0.80 -20.25 6.53
N GLY A 7 -0.16 -21.16 6.43
CA GLY A 7 -0.38 -22.23 7.42
C GLY A 7 -1.09 -21.79 8.70
N THR A 8 -1.45 -20.50 8.85
CA THR A 8 -2.13 -19.99 10.04
C THR A 8 -3.56 -20.50 10.10
N PRO A 9 -4.07 -20.90 11.30
CA PRO A 9 -5.49 -21.21 11.47
C PRO A 9 -6.34 -19.99 11.12
N ALA A 10 -7.38 -20.18 10.32
CA ALA A 10 -8.33 -19.14 9.96
C ALA A 10 -9.75 -19.57 10.38
N GLU A 11 -10.57 -18.61 10.78
CA GLU A 11 -11.95 -18.87 11.13
C GLU A 11 -12.75 -19.37 9.92
N GLY A 12 -13.75 -20.22 10.18
CA GLY A 12 -14.44 -20.99 9.14
C GLY A 12 -15.18 -20.16 8.08
N ASP A 13 -15.52 -18.92 8.42
CA ASP A 13 -16.34 -18.02 7.60
C ASP A 13 -15.52 -16.85 6.99
N SER A 14 -14.20 -16.81 7.23
CA SER A 14 -13.34 -15.75 6.70
C SER A 14 -13.06 -15.94 5.21
N ASN A 15 -13.24 -14.89 4.42
CA ASN A 15 -12.91 -14.88 2.99
C ASN A 15 -11.42 -14.74 2.72
N PHE A 16 -10.67 -14.22 3.68
CA PHE A 16 -9.23 -13.96 3.59
C PHE A 16 -8.54 -14.39 4.87
N CYS A 17 -7.25 -14.72 4.76
CA CYS A 17 -6.40 -14.98 5.91
C CYS A 17 -6.03 -13.65 6.58
N GLU A 18 -6.38 -13.48 7.84
CA GLU A 18 -6.06 -12.27 8.62
C GLU A 18 -4.56 -12.04 8.74
N GLU A 19 -3.77 -13.12 8.70
CA GLU A 19 -2.32 -13.05 8.89
C GLU A 19 -1.57 -12.69 7.61
N CYS A 20 -2.00 -13.21 6.45
CA CYS A 20 -1.27 -13.02 5.20
C CYS A 20 -2.11 -12.42 4.07
N GLY A 21 -3.39 -12.14 4.28
CA GLY A 21 -4.32 -11.57 3.29
C GLY A 21 -4.63 -12.48 2.10
N ALA A 22 -4.24 -13.75 2.13
CA ALA A 22 -4.57 -14.68 1.06
C ALA A 22 -6.03 -15.07 1.10
N ALA A 23 -6.70 -15.14 -0.06
CA ALA A 23 -8.08 -15.61 -0.15
C ALA A 23 -8.21 -17.06 0.34
N LEU A 24 -9.18 -17.34 1.22
CA LEU A 24 -9.36 -18.63 1.90
C LEU A 24 -10.42 -19.53 1.24
N GLY A 25 -11.12 -19.09 0.23
CA GLY A 25 -12.03 -19.95 -0.52
C GLY A 25 -12.91 -19.17 -1.46
N ALA A 26 -12.74 -19.43 -2.76
CA ALA A 26 -13.90 -19.49 -3.63
C ALA A 26 -14.36 -20.95 -3.61
N SER A 27 -15.51 -21.24 -3.04
CA SER A 27 -16.20 -22.49 -3.35
C SER A 27 -16.41 -22.51 -4.87
N PRO A 28 -16.16 -23.65 -5.56
CA PRO A 28 -16.48 -23.73 -6.98
C PRO A 28 -17.98 -23.42 -7.16
N PRO A 29 -18.35 -22.69 -8.21
CA PRO A 29 -19.77 -22.40 -8.47
C PRO A 29 -20.52 -23.70 -8.62
N PRO A 30 -21.79 -23.79 -8.17
CA PRO A 30 -22.59 -24.99 -8.28
C PRO A 30 -22.72 -25.37 -9.75
N ASP A 31 -22.50 -26.63 -10.05
CA ASP A 31 -22.71 -27.23 -11.38
C ASP A 31 -24.14 -26.94 -11.87
N GLY A 32 -24.28 -26.07 -12.87
CA GLY A 32 -25.59 -25.78 -13.43
C GLY A 32 -25.73 -24.55 -14.32
N ALA A 33 -24.65 -23.76 -14.55
CA ALA A 33 -24.73 -22.65 -15.51
C ALA A 33 -24.54 -23.15 -16.96
N PRO A 34 -25.35 -22.70 -17.94
CA PRO A 34 -25.25 -23.17 -19.33
C PRO A 34 -23.95 -22.67 -19.95
N ARG A 35 -23.16 -23.62 -20.49
CA ARG A 35 -21.98 -23.34 -21.31
C ARG A 35 -22.42 -22.67 -22.60
N VAL A 36 -22.03 -21.44 -22.81
CA VAL A 36 -22.07 -20.79 -24.13
C VAL A 36 -20.96 -21.42 -24.98
N LEU A 37 -21.36 -22.22 -25.97
CA LEU A 37 -20.47 -22.72 -27.01
C LEU A 37 -20.08 -21.57 -27.95
N VAL A 38 -18.84 -21.13 -27.88
CA VAL A 38 -18.25 -20.25 -28.90
C VAL A 38 -17.76 -21.18 -30.02
N THR A 39 -18.40 -21.08 -31.19
CA THR A 39 -17.98 -21.79 -32.40
C THR A 39 -16.68 -21.16 -32.93
N GLU A 40 -15.65 -22.00 -33.11
CA GLU A 40 -14.40 -21.65 -33.77
C GLU A 40 -14.69 -21.24 -35.24
N ALA A 41 -14.22 -20.05 -35.62
CA ALA A 41 -14.11 -19.66 -37.00
C ALA A 41 -12.78 -20.18 -37.56
N ALA A 42 -12.84 -20.77 -38.76
CA ALA A 42 -11.75 -21.44 -39.45
C ALA A 42 -10.56 -20.50 -39.69
N ALA A 43 -9.37 -21.06 -39.48
CA ALA A 43 -8.09 -20.43 -39.78
C ALA A 43 -7.82 -20.42 -41.28
N ASP A 44 -7.50 -19.24 -41.83
CA ASP A 44 -6.83 -19.09 -43.10
C ASP A 44 -5.31 -19.27 -42.92
N GLU A 45 -4.70 -20.09 -43.80
CA GLU A 45 -3.27 -20.35 -43.80
C GLU A 45 -2.46 -19.14 -44.29
N PRO A 46 -1.36 -18.75 -43.62
CA PRO A 46 -0.40 -17.83 -44.21
C PRO A 46 0.73 -18.58 -44.94
N SER A 47 1.05 -18.12 -46.15
CA SER A 47 2.20 -18.51 -46.97
C SER A 47 3.55 -18.19 -46.27
N PRO A 48 4.64 -18.90 -46.61
CA PRO A 48 5.91 -18.82 -45.93
C PRO A 48 6.69 -17.55 -46.26
N ILE A 49 7.21 -16.87 -45.22
CA ILE A 49 8.25 -15.86 -45.34
C ILE A 49 9.48 -16.33 -44.55
N ASP A 50 10.63 -16.17 -45.21
CA ASP A 50 11.94 -16.66 -44.90
C ASP A 50 12.49 -16.38 -43.49
N ASP A 51 13.18 -17.38 -43.03
CA ASP A 51 14.19 -17.52 -42.00
C ASP A 51 15.10 -16.29 -41.74
N LEU A 52 14.99 -15.66 -40.57
CA LEU A 52 16.03 -14.84 -39.97
C LEU A 52 16.10 -15.10 -38.44
N GLY A 53 17.04 -15.93 -38.07
CA GLY A 53 17.84 -15.80 -36.83
C GLY A 53 17.15 -16.01 -35.48
N SER A 54 16.98 -17.25 -35.05
CA SER A 54 16.60 -17.62 -33.68
C SER A 54 17.75 -17.41 -32.68
N GLY A 55 17.77 -16.26 -32.00
CA GLY A 55 18.45 -16.15 -30.72
C GLY A 55 17.51 -16.58 -29.57
N PRO A 56 17.95 -17.28 -28.54
CA PRO A 56 17.07 -17.70 -27.46
C PRO A 56 16.59 -16.49 -26.65
N ILE A 57 15.29 -16.25 -26.72
CA ILE A 57 14.63 -15.30 -25.81
C ILE A 57 14.63 -15.97 -24.43
N SER A 58 15.50 -15.51 -23.54
CA SER A 58 15.40 -15.84 -22.12
C SER A 58 14.04 -15.40 -21.62
N ARG A 59 13.17 -16.37 -21.35
CA ARG A 59 11.97 -16.14 -20.54
C ARG A 59 12.44 -15.57 -19.20
N ALA A 60 12.11 -14.31 -18.94
CA ALA A 60 12.14 -13.76 -17.61
C ALA A 60 11.28 -14.68 -16.73
N THR A 61 11.92 -15.43 -15.85
CA THR A 61 11.24 -16.20 -14.82
C THR A 61 10.48 -15.21 -13.97
N SER A 62 9.16 -15.31 -13.99
CA SER A 62 8.30 -14.67 -12.99
C SER A 62 8.84 -15.11 -11.63
N GLN A 63 9.52 -14.20 -10.93
CA GLN A 63 9.81 -14.43 -9.53
C GLN A 63 8.45 -14.38 -8.83
N THR A 64 7.91 -15.56 -8.55
CA THR A 64 6.82 -15.73 -7.61
C THR A 64 7.30 -15.16 -6.29
N TYR A 65 6.59 -14.15 -5.80
CA TYR A 65 6.71 -13.67 -4.43
C TYR A 65 6.59 -14.88 -3.50
N ALA A 66 7.70 -15.31 -2.92
CA ALA A 66 7.68 -16.30 -1.88
C ALA A 66 7.26 -15.57 -0.59
N PRO A 67 6.13 -15.95 0.04
CA PRO A 67 5.82 -15.47 1.37
C PRO A 67 6.99 -15.81 2.29
N ALA A 68 7.33 -14.91 3.22
CA ALA A 68 8.33 -15.17 4.22
C ALA A 68 8.02 -16.53 4.90
N PRO A 69 9.04 -17.38 5.19
CA PRO A 69 8.79 -18.65 5.82
C PRO A 69 8.06 -18.42 7.15
N PRO A 70 7.06 -19.26 7.49
CA PRO A 70 6.34 -19.14 8.75
C PRO A 70 7.35 -19.23 9.89
N ALA A 71 7.29 -18.26 10.81
CA ALA A 71 8.09 -18.23 12.00
C ALA A 71 7.80 -19.52 12.81
N ALA A 72 8.82 -20.31 13.05
CA ALA A 72 8.73 -21.51 13.86
C ALA A 72 8.51 -21.12 15.34
N GLY A 73 7.32 -21.39 15.85
CA GLY A 73 6.97 -21.25 17.27
C GLY A 73 6.26 -19.92 17.59
N ILE A 74 5.27 -20.00 18.50
CA ILE A 74 4.64 -18.83 19.10
C ILE A 74 5.74 -18.08 19.90
N PRO A 75 6.03 -16.80 19.59
CA PRO A 75 7.08 -16.07 20.29
C PRO A 75 6.71 -15.90 21.76
N ALA A 76 7.71 -15.91 22.63
CA ALA A 76 7.51 -15.60 24.04
C ALA A 76 6.91 -14.19 24.21
N CYS A 77 6.12 -14.00 25.25
CA CYS A 77 5.49 -12.72 25.54
C CYS A 77 6.52 -11.58 25.60
N ALA A 78 6.34 -10.57 24.78
CA ALA A 78 7.23 -9.41 24.70
C ALA A 78 7.26 -8.59 26.01
N SER A 79 6.21 -8.70 26.85
CA SER A 79 6.10 -7.94 28.10
C SER A 79 6.81 -8.62 29.29
N CYS A 80 6.73 -9.95 29.42
CA CYS A 80 7.25 -10.66 30.58
C CYS A 80 8.08 -11.90 30.24
N GLY A 81 8.22 -12.26 28.98
CA GLY A 81 8.93 -13.47 28.53
C GLY A 81 8.17 -14.78 28.77
N GLY A 82 6.94 -14.74 29.27
CA GLY A 82 6.12 -15.91 29.54
C GLY A 82 5.58 -16.58 28.28
N GLU A 83 5.03 -17.80 28.44
CA GLU A 83 4.43 -18.57 27.37
C GLU A 83 3.13 -17.91 26.89
N VAL A 84 2.90 -17.94 25.57
CA VAL A 84 1.67 -17.41 24.96
C VAL A 84 0.75 -18.60 24.66
N GLY A 85 -0.47 -18.53 25.19
CA GLY A 85 -1.49 -19.55 24.99
C GLY A 85 -2.03 -19.58 23.55
N PRO A 86 -2.81 -20.62 23.21
CA PRO A 86 -3.42 -20.76 21.89
C PRO A 86 -4.48 -19.68 21.60
N ASP A 87 -4.93 -18.97 22.60
CA ASP A 87 -5.85 -17.83 22.52
C ASP A 87 -5.12 -16.50 22.18
N GLY A 88 -3.79 -16.55 22.01
CA GLY A 88 -2.95 -15.39 21.72
C GLY A 88 -2.66 -14.49 22.91
N TYR A 89 -2.93 -14.92 24.15
CA TYR A 89 -2.60 -14.16 25.37
C TYR A 89 -1.50 -14.85 26.15
N CYS A 90 -0.70 -14.05 26.85
CA CYS A 90 0.33 -14.56 27.76
C CYS A 90 -0.31 -15.20 28.98
N GLU A 91 0.00 -16.47 29.25
CA GLU A 91 -0.52 -17.21 30.42
C GLU A 91 -0.04 -16.65 31.77
N GLN A 92 1.07 -15.88 31.78
CA GLN A 92 1.63 -15.31 33.00
C GLN A 92 1.12 -13.90 33.29
N CYS A 93 1.06 -12.99 32.30
CA CYS A 93 0.70 -11.59 32.53
C CYS A 93 -0.60 -11.16 31.88
N GLY A 94 -1.26 -12.02 31.11
CA GLY A 94 -2.52 -11.72 30.44
C GLY A 94 -2.42 -10.73 29.26
N VAL A 95 -1.20 -10.30 28.88
CA VAL A 95 -1.01 -9.38 27.77
C VAL A 95 -1.17 -10.14 26.45
N LYS A 96 -1.89 -9.57 25.50
CA LYS A 96 -2.03 -10.11 24.13
C LYS A 96 -0.65 -10.20 23.48
N ALA A 97 -0.33 -11.33 22.87
CA ALA A 97 0.90 -11.49 22.11
C ALA A 97 0.90 -10.59 20.88
N LEU A 98 2.08 -10.16 20.47
CA LEU A 98 2.24 -9.43 19.22
C LEU A 98 1.92 -10.37 18.05
N SER A 99 1.07 -9.93 17.17
CA SER A 99 0.84 -10.54 15.87
C SER A 99 1.96 -10.12 14.90
N PRO A 100 2.36 -10.95 13.92
CA PRO A 100 3.20 -10.53 12.82
C PRO A 100 2.67 -9.28 12.10
N ARG A 101 1.36 -9.05 12.14
CA ARG A 101 0.70 -7.85 11.62
C ARG A 101 0.95 -6.60 12.47
N ASP A 102 1.25 -6.73 13.74
CA ASP A 102 1.44 -5.58 14.63
C ASP A 102 2.70 -4.76 14.29
N HIS A 103 3.70 -5.42 13.72
CA HIS A 103 4.90 -4.76 13.20
C HIS A 103 5.50 -5.61 12.07
N PHE A 104 5.45 -5.12 10.86
CA PHE A 104 6.07 -5.82 9.72
C PHE A 104 6.82 -4.86 8.80
N ARG A 105 7.73 -5.41 8.01
CA ARG A 105 8.59 -4.68 7.08
C ARG A 105 8.57 -5.33 5.72
N GLU A 106 8.63 -4.50 4.69
CA GLU A 106 8.87 -4.94 3.31
C GLU A 106 10.09 -4.21 2.76
N GLN A 107 10.94 -4.95 2.05
CA GLN A 107 12.11 -4.40 1.35
C GLN A 107 12.32 -5.15 0.03
N PRO A 108 11.53 -4.83 -1.01
CA PRO A 108 11.63 -5.54 -2.30
C PRO A 108 12.94 -5.29 -3.02
N ALA A 109 13.65 -4.19 -2.72
CA ALA A 109 14.96 -3.86 -3.27
C ALA A 109 15.74 -2.97 -2.29
N PRO A 110 17.09 -2.84 -2.43
CA PRO A 110 17.90 -2.02 -1.52
C PRO A 110 17.51 -0.53 -1.47
N TRP A 111 16.78 -0.05 -2.44
CA TRP A 111 16.38 1.35 -2.57
C TRP A 111 14.89 1.61 -2.26
N VAL A 112 14.11 0.56 -1.92
CA VAL A 112 12.70 0.65 -1.54
C VAL A 112 12.47 -0.18 -0.29
N ALA A 113 11.89 0.44 0.73
CA ALA A 113 11.47 -0.27 1.94
C ALA A 113 10.28 0.41 2.60
N GLY A 114 9.62 -0.31 3.49
CA GLY A 114 8.56 0.22 4.34
C GLY A 114 8.45 -0.51 5.66
N VAL A 115 7.82 0.16 6.60
CA VAL A 115 7.45 -0.33 7.93
C VAL A 115 5.97 -0.04 8.14
N CYS A 116 5.24 -1.03 8.64
CA CYS A 116 3.87 -0.88 9.09
C CYS A 116 3.81 -1.34 10.54
N ASP A 117 3.40 -0.47 11.44
CA ASP A 117 3.44 -0.64 12.89
C ASP A 117 2.08 -0.31 13.51
N LYS A 118 1.70 -1.08 14.49
CA LYS A 118 0.41 -0.91 15.20
C LYS A 118 0.32 0.40 15.99
N GLY A 119 1.45 1.05 16.25
CA GLY A 119 1.50 2.13 17.21
C GLY A 119 1.40 1.65 18.66
N ILE A 120 1.17 2.59 19.57
CA ILE A 120 1.13 2.30 21.01
C ILE A 120 -0.31 2.12 21.54
N ARG A 121 -1.27 2.85 20.96
CA ARG A 121 -2.63 2.95 21.49
C ARG A 121 -3.61 1.92 20.94
N HIS A 122 -3.44 1.53 19.69
CA HIS A 122 -4.33 0.58 19.04
C HIS A 122 -4.11 -0.85 19.53
N SER A 123 -5.19 -1.64 19.55
CA SER A 123 -5.17 -3.06 19.93
C SER A 123 -4.79 -3.98 18.78
N ARG A 124 -4.89 -3.48 17.51
CA ARG A 124 -4.56 -4.18 16.26
C ARG A 124 -4.02 -3.20 15.24
N ASN A 125 -3.35 -3.72 14.22
CA ASN A 125 -2.88 -2.93 13.10
C ASN A 125 -3.90 -3.04 11.95
N GLU A 126 -4.56 -1.94 11.65
CA GLU A 126 -5.55 -1.80 10.59
C GLU A 126 -4.95 -1.24 9.30
N ASP A 127 -3.73 -0.68 9.41
CA ASP A 127 -2.94 -0.26 8.26
C ASP A 127 -2.40 -1.44 7.45
N ALA A 128 -2.15 -1.17 6.19
CA ALA A 128 -1.46 -2.11 5.31
C ALA A 128 -0.58 -1.39 4.30
N MET A 129 0.47 -2.06 3.87
CA MET A 129 1.26 -1.66 2.72
C MET A 129 1.51 -2.87 1.81
N ALA A 130 1.83 -2.57 0.54
CA ALA A 130 2.33 -3.54 -0.41
C ALA A 130 3.34 -2.85 -1.34
N LEU A 131 4.55 -3.39 -1.43
CA LEU A 131 5.66 -2.77 -2.13
C LEU A 131 6.19 -3.66 -3.25
N SER A 132 6.64 -3.05 -4.35
CA SER A 132 7.40 -3.73 -5.40
C SER A 132 8.48 -2.80 -5.94
N ALA A 133 9.62 -3.36 -6.31
CA ALA A 133 10.68 -2.58 -6.96
C ALA A 133 11.52 -3.44 -7.90
N SER A 134 12.08 -2.81 -8.94
CA SER A 134 13.17 -3.41 -9.73
C SER A 134 14.42 -3.54 -8.86
N PRO A 135 15.26 -4.57 -9.08
CA PRO A 135 16.49 -4.77 -8.31
C PRO A 135 17.44 -3.56 -8.39
N ASP A 136 17.52 -2.92 -9.56
CA ASP A 136 18.31 -1.71 -9.78
C ASP A 136 17.44 -0.45 -9.61
N GLY A 137 17.84 0.42 -8.69
CA GLY A 137 17.19 1.71 -8.41
C GLY A 137 17.66 2.85 -9.31
N SER A 138 18.34 2.58 -10.42
CA SER A 138 18.92 3.59 -11.30
C SER A 138 18.47 3.47 -12.76
N GLY A 139 18.55 4.60 -13.47
CA GLY A 139 18.31 4.67 -14.91
C GLY A 139 16.85 4.42 -15.35
N ALA A 140 16.67 4.22 -16.64
CA ALA A 140 15.35 4.08 -17.26
C ALA A 140 14.61 2.79 -16.87
N ALA A 141 15.33 1.77 -16.41
CA ALA A 141 14.76 0.51 -15.93
C ALA A 141 14.28 0.55 -14.47
N ARG A 142 14.57 1.64 -13.76
CA ARG A 142 14.12 1.86 -12.39
C ARG A 142 12.60 1.87 -12.33
N ARG A 143 12.05 1.04 -11.46
CA ARG A 143 10.61 0.99 -11.23
C ARG A 143 10.33 0.64 -9.77
N ALA A 144 9.43 1.39 -9.13
CA ALA A 144 8.88 1.06 -7.83
C ALA A 144 7.38 1.29 -7.80
N VAL A 145 6.70 0.50 -6.98
CA VAL A 145 5.29 0.69 -6.62
C VAL A 145 5.21 0.67 -5.10
N LEU A 146 4.67 1.73 -4.53
CA LEU A 146 4.39 1.86 -3.11
C LEU A 146 2.87 2.02 -2.96
N VAL A 147 2.24 1.16 -2.18
CA VAL A 147 0.82 1.21 -1.87
C VAL A 147 0.65 1.20 -0.36
N VAL A 148 -0.14 2.12 0.17
CA VAL A 148 -0.52 2.23 1.59
C VAL A 148 -2.03 2.37 1.66
N LEU A 149 -2.67 1.58 2.50
CA LEU A 149 -4.07 1.67 2.89
C LEU A 149 -4.14 1.76 4.41
N ASP A 150 -4.85 2.75 4.90
CA ASP A 150 -5.17 2.94 6.31
C ASP A 150 -6.61 2.47 6.53
N GLY A 151 -6.79 1.46 7.37
CA GLY A 151 -8.08 0.87 7.66
C GLY A 151 -8.83 1.65 8.73
N VAL A 152 -10.06 2.08 8.44
CA VAL A 152 -10.86 2.89 9.37
C VAL A 152 -11.19 2.11 10.64
N SER A 153 -10.65 2.56 11.78
CA SER A 153 -10.59 1.82 13.06
C SER A 153 -11.94 1.43 13.67
N ASN A 154 -13.01 2.09 13.31
CA ASN A 154 -14.35 1.79 13.82
C ASN A 154 -15.16 0.86 12.91
N THR A 155 -14.52 0.27 11.91
CA THR A 155 -15.19 -0.61 10.94
C THR A 155 -14.84 -2.08 11.17
N ASP A 156 -15.74 -2.97 10.77
CA ASP A 156 -15.56 -4.41 10.90
C ASP A 156 -14.53 -4.89 9.85
N ASP A 157 -13.55 -5.68 10.27
CA ASP A 157 -12.55 -6.31 9.40
C ASP A 157 -11.70 -5.33 8.55
N SER A 158 -11.54 -4.08 9.00
CA SER A 158 -10.68 -3.08 8.34
C SER A 158 -9.26 -3.58 8.09
N GLN A 159 -8.66 -4.30 9.06
CA GLN A 159 -7.32 -4.89 8.93
C GLN A 159 -7.22 -5.96 7.83
N VAL A 160 -8.32 -6.66 7.54
CA VAL A 160 -8.39 -7.65 6.45
C VAL A 160 -8.57 -6.93 5.13
N GLY A 161 -9.48 -5.96 5.08
CA GLY A 161 -9.79 -5.17 3.90
C GLY A 161 -8.59 -4.36 3.41
N SER A 162 -7.92 -3.64 4.30
CA SER A 162 -6.73 -2.83 3.96
C SER A 162 -5.62 -3.69 3.37
N LEU A 163 -5.31 -4.84 3.99
CA LEU A 163 -4.26 -5.74 3.48
C LEU A 163 -4.61 -6.37 2.14
N ALA A 164 -5.82 -6.88 1.98
CA ALA A 164 -6.27 -7.45 0.73
C ALA A 164 -6.32 -6.38 -0.38
N GLY A 165 -6.81 -5.18 -0.06
CA GLY A 165 -6.86 -4.02 -0.95
C GLY A 165 -5.47 -3.57 -1.39
N ALA A 166 -4.51 -3.42 -0.47
CA ALA A 166 -3.14 -3.03 -0.79
C ALA A 166 -2.49 -4.01 -1.77
N ARG A 167 -2.69 -5.31 -1.57
CA ARG A 167 -2.16 -6.35 -2.46
C ARG A 167 -2.83 -6.38 -3.83
N ALA A 168 -4.14 -6.18 -3.88
CA ALA A 168 -4.88 -6.10 -5.14
C ALA A 168 -4.43 -4.89 -5.97
N ALA A 169 -4.27 -3.74 -5.33
CA ALA A 169 -3.74 -2.54 -5.97
C ALA A 169 -2.31 -2.76 -6.49
N LEU A 170 -1.42 -3.35 -5.66
CA LEU A 170 -0.08 -3.71 -6.10
C LEU A 170 -0.14 -4.63 -7.33
N GLY A 171 -0.98 -5.67 -7.31
CA GLY A 171 -1.18 -6.59 -8.44
C GLY A 171 -1.57 -5.88 -9.73
N ALA A 172 -2.41 -4.85 -9.66
CA ALA A 172 -2.80 -4.03 -10.80
C ALA A 172 -1.67 -3.09 -11.28
N LEU A 173 -0.81 -2.62 -10.34
CA LEU A 173 0.23 -1.63 -10.62
C LEU A 173 1.61 -2.22 -10.90
N VAL A 174 1.85 -3.53 -10.72
CA VAL A 174 3.18 -4.13 -11.00
C VAL A 174 3.54 -4.16 -12.49
N VAL A 175 2.57 -4.03 -13.38
CA VAL A 175 2.82 -3.86 -14.82
C VAL A 175 3.15 -2.40 -15.14
N PRO A 176 3.99 -2.12 -16.17
CA PRO A 176 4.27 -0.74 -16.57
C PRO A 176 2.99 0.05 -16.89
N LEU A 177 2.98 1.32 -16.49
CA LEU A 177 1.85 2.20 -16.79
C LEU A 177 1.75 2.46 -18.29
N PRO A 178 0.54 2.54 -18.85
CA PRO A 178 0.36 2.82 -20.27
C PRO A 178 0.86 4.22 -20.63
N VAL A 179 1.65 4.33 -21.71
CA VAL A 179 2.21 5.61 -22.17
C VAL A 179 1.22 6.48 -22.97
N GLY A 180 -0.01 6.00 -23.20
CA GLY A 180 -1.05 6.73 -23.93
C GLY A 180 -0.62 7.09 -25.36
N MET A 181 -1.03 8.29 -25.80
CA MET A 181 -0.71 8.81 -27.15
C MET A 181 0.68 9.49 -27.21
N GLY A 182 1.51 9.38 -26.18
CA GLY A 182 2.84 9.98 -26.13
C GLY A 182 2.88 11.47 -25.77
N THR A 183 1.76 12.20 -25.80
CA THR A 183 1.68 13.57 -25.27
C THR A 183 1.61 13.57 -23.74
N PRO A 184 1.98 14.65 -23.05
CA PRO A 184 1.84 14.75 -21.59
C PRO A 184 0.41 14.46 -21.11
N GLU A 185 -0.58 15.04 -21.77
CA GLU A 185 -2.00 14.86 -21.44
C GLU A 185 -2.46 13.42 -21.68
N GLY A 186 -1.99 12.83 -22.79
CA GLY A 186 -2.28 11.42 -23.14
C GLY A 186 -1.67 10.44 -22.17
N ARG A 187 -0.45 10.73 -21.66
CA ARG A 187 0.21 9.94 -20.62
C ARG A 187 -0.54 10.05 -19.29
N LEU A 188 -0.86 11.28 -18.86
CA LEU A 188 -1.62 11.50 -17.63
C LEU A 188 -2.99 10.81 -17.68
N ALA A 189 -3.72 10.93 -18.79
CA ALA A 189 -5.02 10.26 -18.93
C ALA A 189 -4.90 8.73 -18.92
N ALA A 190 -3.83 8.17 -19.47
CA ALA A 190 -3.57 6.73 -19.41
C ALA A 190 -3.19 6.27 -17.99
N ALA A 191 -2.34 7.03 -17.32
CA ALA A 191 -1.97 6.81 -15.93
C ALA A 191 -3.19 6.92 -14.99
N THR A 192 -4.05 7.91 -15.19
CA THR A 192 -5.31 8.07 -14.42
C THR A 192 -6.17 6.81 -14.52
N ARG A 193 -6.38 6.27 -15.74
CA ARG A 193 -7.15 5.02 -15.90
C ARG A 193 -6.51 3.84 -15.20
N ALA A 194 -5.18 3.72 -15.23
CA ALA A 194 -4.47 2.63 -14.55
C ALA A 194 -4.58 2.76 -13.03
N MET A 195 -4.45 3.98 -12.48
CA MET A 195 -4.64 4.25 -11.05
C MET A 195 -6.08 4.00 -10.62
N SER A 196 -7.08 4.45 -11.41
CA SER A 196 -8.49 4.16 -11.10
C SER A 196 -8.76 2.65 -11.08
N ALA A 197 -8.21 1.89 -12.04
CA ALA A 197 -8.36 0.44 -12.05
C ALA A 197 -7.70 -0.23 -10.82
N ALA A 198 -6.60 0.31 -10.31
CA ALA A 198 -5.96 -0.18 -9.08
C ALA A 198 -6.81 0.15 -7.83
N VAL A 199 -7.41 1.34 -7.80
CA VAL A 199 -8.37 1.73 -6.75
C VAL A 199 -9.60 0.83 -6.79
N ASP A 200 -10.18 0.58 -7.96
CA ASP A 200 -11.32 -0.34 -8.12
C ASP A 200 -10.99 -1.76 -7.64
N ALA A 201 -9.78 -2.24 -7.97
CA ALA A 201 -9.31 -3.54 -7.51
C ALA A 201 -9.14 -3.60 -5.98
N ALA A 202 -8.62 -2.54 -5.37
CA ALA A 202 -8.50 -2.41 -3.92
C ALA A 202 -9.89 -2.33 -3.26
N ASN A 203 -10.77 -1.48 -3.78
CA ASN A 203 -12.12 -1.29 -3.26
C ASN A 203 -12.92 -2.60 -3.24
N ALA A 204 -12.85 -3.38 -4.32
CA ALA A 204 -13.51 -4.69 -4.38
C ALA A 204 -13.05 -5.64 -3.26
N GLN A 205 -11.78 -5.58 -2.85
CA GLN A 205 -11.27 -6.38 -1.73
C GLN A 205 -11.74 -5.83 -0.38
N VAL A 206 -11.70 -4.51 -0.19
CA VAL A 206 -12.22 -3.87 1.03
C VAL A 206 -13.70 -4.19 1.21
N GLU A 207 -14.51 -4.05 0.16
CA GLU A 207 -15.94 -4.40 0.20
C GLU A 207 -16.22 -5.86 0.54
N SER A 208 -15.37 -6.78 0.13
CA SER A 208 -15.53 -8.21 0.35
C SER A 208 -14.95 -8.70 1.68
N ALA A 209 -14.24 -7.85 2.43
CA ALA A 209 -13.60 -8.24 3.69
C ALA A 209 -14.61 -8.49 4.80
N ALA A 210 -15.67 -7.68 4.89
CA ALA A 210 -16.70 -7.83 5.90
C ALA A 210 -17.95 -8.56 5.34
N PRO A 211 -18.73 -9.27 6.19
CA PRO A 211 -20.01 -9.88 5.81
C PRO A 211 -20.95 -8.90 5.10
N ALA A 212 -21.79 -9.41 4.19
CA ALA A 212 -22.67 -8.57 3.38
C ALA A 212 -23.70 -7.76 4.20
N ASP A 213 -24.04 -8.24 5.39
CA ASP A 213 -24.97 -7.64 6.35
C ASP A 213 -24.26 -6.91 7.51
N ALA A 214 -22.94 -6.72 7.44
CA ALA A 214 -22.21 -5.95 8.44
C ALA A 214 -22.80 -4.55 8.56
N ALA A 215 -23.08 -4.13 9.80
CA ALA A 215 -23.67 -2.82 10.08
C ALA A 215 -22.67 -1.67 9.86
N ASN A 216 -21.38 -1.95 9.99
CA ASN A 216 -20.27 -1.02 9.82
C ASN A 216 -19.17 -1.69 8.99
N PRO A 217 -19.35 -1.84 7.66
CA PRO A 217 -18.47 -2.64 6.82
C PRO A 217 -17.06 -2.05 6.75
N ALA A 218 -16.09 -2.90 6.41
CA ALA A 218 -14.70 -2.53 6.23
C ALA A 218 -14.54 -1.32 5.30
N SER A 219 -13.73 -0.38 5.73
CA SER A 219 -13.42 0.84 5.00
C SER A 219 -11.94 1.15 5.14
N ALA A 220 -11.34 1.76 4.14
CA ALA A 220 -9.93 2.14 4.14
C ALA A 220 -9.65 3.35 3.26
N THR A 221 -8.57 4.07 3.56
CA THR A 221 -7.97 5.02 2.63
C THR A 221 -7.23 4.28 1.50
N PHE A 222 -6.78 5.01 0.51
CA PHE A 222 -5.90 4.51 -0.54
C PHE A 222 -4.84 5.55 -0.88
N CYS A 223 -3.59 5.12 -0.93
CA CYS A 223 -2.50 5.97 -1.34
C CYS A 223 -1.48 5.16 -2.12
N ALA A 224 -1.14 5.57 -3.35
CA ALA A 224 -0.18 4.84 -4.17
C ALA A 224 0.74 5.76 -4.96
N ALA A 225 2.01 5.35 -5.06
CA ALA A 225 3.04 5.99 -5.87
C ALA A 225 3.70 4.96 -6.78
N VAL A 226 3.79 5.27 -8.07
CA VAL A 226 4.49 4.47 -9.10
C VAL A 226 5.60 5.32 -9.69
N LEU A 227 6.83 4.90 -9.47
CA LEU A 227 8.02 5.50 -10.06
C LEU A 227 8.46 4.66 -11.26
N GLU A 228 8.57 5.27 -12.43
CA GLU A 228 9.08 4.65 -13.66
C GLU A 228 10.13 5.57 -14.30
N GLY A 229 11.38 5.14 -14.30
CA GLY A 229 12.50 6.04 -14.66
C GLY A 229 12.48 7.29 -13.78
N ASP A 230 12.34 8.45 -14.38
CA ASP A 230 12.26 9.74 -13.68
C ASP A 230 10.82 10.27 -13.54
N THR A 231 9.82 9.47 -13.88
CA THR A 231 8.42 9.87 -13.76
C THR A 231 7.78 9.24 -12.53
N LEU A 232 7.26 10.07 -11.65
CA LEU A 232 6.44 9.67 -10.51
C LEU A 232 4.98 9.93 -10.84
N THR A 233 4.18 8.87 -10.82
CA THR A 233 2.72 8.93 -10.89
C THR A 233 2.16 8.57 -9.53
N TYR A 234 1.20 9.32 -9.03
CA TYR A 234 0.65 9.12 -7.69
C TYR A 234 -0.86 9.30 -7.67
N ALA A 235 -1.50 8.66 -6.71
CA ALA A 235 -2.95 8.72 -6.52
C ALA A 235 -3.32 8.55 -5.05
N ASN A 236 -4.38 9.23 -4.61
CA ASN A 236 -4.95 9.05 -3.28
C ASN A 236 -6.48 9.10 -3.26
N VAL A 237 -7.06 8.42 -2.27
CA VAL A 237 -8.43 8.51 -1.77
C VAL A 237 -8.35 8.52 -0.24
N GLY A 238 -8.91 9.51 0.41
CA GLY A 238 -8.76 9.71 1.86
C GLY A 238 -7.60 10.63 2.21
N ASP A 239 -7.02 10.45 3.39
CA ASP A 239 -6.05 11.36 4.00
C ASP A 239 -4.67 10.75 4.25
N SER A 240 -4.41 9.53 3.79
CA SER A 240 -3.03 9.04 3.63
C SER A 240 -2.30 9.88 2.60
N ARG A 241 -1.01 10.15 2.82
CA ARG A 241 -0.29 11.20 2.07
C ARG A 241 0.91 10.68 1.30
N ILE A 242 1.23 11.40 0.21
CA ILE A 242 2.41 11.21 -0.62
C ILE A 242 3.23 12.50 -0.59
N TYR A 243 4.54 12.34 -0.35
CA TYR A 243 5.49 13.46 -0.35
C TYR A 243 6.63 13.20 -1.31
N TRP A 244 7.13 14.27 -1.91
CA TRP A 244 8.44 14.34 -2.51
C TRP A 244 9.35 15.16 -1.61
N LEU A 245 10.46 14.56 -1.15
CA LEU A 245 11.42 15.18 -0.23
C LEU A 245 12.81 15.17 -0.89
N PRO A 246 13.18 16.23 -1.63
CA PRO A 246 14.49 16.35 -2.26
C PRO A 246 15.60 16.56 -1.22
N ASP A 247 16.82 16.08 -1.52
CA ASP A 247 17.95 16.18 -0.57
C ASP A 247 18.35 17.61 -0.24
N GLY A 248 18.20 18.55 -1.14
CA GLY A 248 18.67 19.93 -1.00
C GLY A 248 17.57 20.99 -1.15
N GLY A 249 16.30 20.58 -1.26
CA GLY A 249 15.19 21.47 -1.52
C GLY A 249 14.09 21.43 -0.47
N GLU A 250 13.05 22.21 -0.71
CA GLU A 250 11.84 22.15 0.10
C GLU A 250 11.03 20.89 -0.28
N GLY A 251 10.56 20.15 0.73
CA GLY A 251 9.65 19.03 0.55
C GLY A 251 8.28 19.51 0.04
N VAL A 252 7.59 18.65 -0.69
CA VAL A 252 6.25 18.92 -1.22
C VAL A 252 5.32 17.77 -0.88
N GLN A 253 4.13 18.09 -0.34
CA GLN A 253 3.01 17.15 -0.29
C GLN A 253 2.39 17.08 -1.68
N LEU A 254 2.34 15.89 -2.27
CA LEU A 254 1.83 15.66 -3.64
C LEU A 254 0.35 15.31 -3.64
N SER A 255 -0.10 14.59 -2.63
CA SER A 255 -1.51 14.26 -2.42
C SER A 255 -2.29 15.45 -1.87
N VAL A 256 -3.58 15.44 -2.10
CA VAL A 256 -4.55 16.35 -1.46
C VAL A 256 -5.54 15.50 -0.70
N ASP A 257 -5.66 15.74 0.59
CA ASP A 257 -6.51 14.91 1.45
C ASP A 257 -7.99 15.03 1.08
N ASP A 258 -8.73 13.95 1.22
CA ASP A 258 -10.19 13.97 1.25
C ASP A 258 -10.63 13.97 2.73
N SER A 259 -10.56 15.14 3.39
CA SER A 259 -10.85 15.28 4.82
C SER A 259 -11.52 16.63 5.13
N ALA A 260 -12.23 16.69 6.26
CA ALA A 260 -12.85 17.93 6.72
C ALA A 260 -11.81 19.03 7.01
N ALA A 261 -10.59 18.68 7.42
CA ALA A 261 -9.51 19.63 7.58
C ALA A 261 -9.11 20.25 6.24
N GLN A 262 -9.00 19.45 5.18
CA GLN A 262 -8.67 19.93 3.84
C GLN A 262 -9.77 20.87 3.29
N ASP A 263 -11.04 20.53 3.48
CA ASP A 263 -12.15 21.40 3.10
C ASP A 263 -12.06 22.77 3.78
N GLN A 264 -11.67 22.81 5.06
CA GLN A 264 -11.44 24.06 5.79
C GLN A 264 -10.24 24.83 5.25
N ILE A 265 -9.13 24.16 4.91
CA ILE A 265 -7.95 24.79 4.32
C ILE A 265 -8.31 25.43 2.96
N GLU A 266 -9.06 24.72 2.12
CA GLU A 266 -9.55 25.24 0.84
C GLU A 266 -10.52 26.45 1.02
N ALA A 267 -11.26 26.47 2.13
CA ALA A 267 -12.08 27.63 2.52
C ALA A 267 -11.27 28.80 3.12
N GLY A 268 -9.94 28.65 3.27
CA GLY A 268 -9.03 29.69 3.74
C GLY A 268 -8.71 29.65 5.23
N VAL A 269 -9.08 28.59 5.95
CA VAL A 269 -8.64 28.36 7.33
C VAL A 269 -7.16 28.00 7.34
N PRO A 270 -6.34 28.57 8.23
CA PRO A 270 -4.93 28.16 8.37
C PRO A 270 -4.79 26.67 8.64
N ARG A 271 -3.81 26.02 7.98
CA ARG A 271 -3.60 24.55 8.09
C ARG A 271 -3.58 24.06 9.54
N LEU A 272 -2.77 24.70 10.38
CA LEU A 272 -2.65 24.28 11.79
C LEU A 272 -4.00 24.33 12.53
N GLU A 273 -4.83 25.35 12.27
CA GLU A 273 -6.15 25.48 12.87
C GLU A 273 -7.11 24.40 12.34
N ALA A 274 -7.10 24.14 11.05
CA ALA A 274 -7.91 23.12 10.43
C ALA A 274 -7.54 21.70 10.92
N GLU A 275 -6.25 21.37 10.93
CA GLU A 275 -5.74 20.04 11.33
C GLU A 275 -5.82 19.77 12.85
N THR A 276 -6.01 20.80 13.68
CA THR A 276 -6.23 20.66 15.12
C THR A 276 -7.70 20.80 15.53
N SER A 277 -8.60 20.97 14.58
CA SER A 277 -10.04 21.03 14.84
C SER A 277 -10.60 19.68 15.29
N ALA A 278 -11.72 19.68 16.03
CA ALA A 278 -12.34 18.45 16.53
C ALA A 278 -12.78 17.47 15.43
N GLN A 279 -12.89 17.92 14.19
CA GLN A 279 -13.32 17.13 13.02
C GLN A 279 -12.19 16.94 12.00
N ALA A 280 -10.95 17.30 12.35
CA ALA A 280 -9.82 17.30 11.42
C ALA A 280 -9.65 15.95 10.69
N HIS A 281 -9.78 14.85 11.44
CA HIS A 281 -9.59 13.48 10.96
C HIS A 281 -10.86 12.85 10.35
N ALA A 282 -11.94 13.61 10.16
CA ALA A 282 -13.11 13.10 9.46
C ALA A 282 -12.82 13.05 7.96
N ILE A 283 -12.55 11.85 7.44
CA ILE A 283 -12.36 11.63 6.01
C ILE A 283 -13.71 11.81 5.28
N THR A 284 -13.66 12.38 4.08
CA THR A 284 -14.83 12.66 3.24
C THR A 284 -14.95 11.71 2.05
N LYS A 285 -13.91 10.91 1.80
CA LYS A 285 -13.87 9.88 0.77
C LYS A 285 -12.99 8.70 1.21
N TRP A 286 -13.43 7.47 0.93
CA TRP A 286 -12.74 6.23 1.31
C TRP A 286 -13.10 5.06 0.38
N LEU A 287 -12.43 3.91 0.51
CA LEU A 287 -12.80 2.64 -0.07
C LEU A 287 -13.74 1.90 0.88
N GLY A 288 -14.78 1.27 0.35
CA GLY A 288 -15.75 0.50 1.14
C GLY A 288 -17.16 0.64 0.62
N ARG A 289 -18.06 -0.27 1.07
CA ARG A 289 -19.45 -0.35 0.60
C ARG A 289 -20.29 0.87 0.93
N ASP A 290 -19.98 1.58 1.98
CA ASP A 290 -20.70 2.75 2.47
C ASP A 290 -20.12 4.06 1.91
N SER A 291 -19.07 4.00 1.10
CA SER A 291 -18.53 5.16 0.40
C SER A 291 -19.48 5.66 -0.69
N GLN A 292 -19.57 6.98 -0.82
CA GLN A 292 -20.35 7.62 -1.90
C GLN A 292 -19.55 7.79 -3.20
N GLY A 293 -18.28 7.35 -3.22
CA GLY A 293 -17.38 7.40 -4.37
C GLY A 293 -15.94 7.20 -3.93
N HIS A 294 -15.15 6.59 -4.80
CA HIS A 294 -13.74 6.30 -4.55
C HIS A 294 -12.84 6.69 -5.74
N GLU A 295 -13.28 7.65 -6.56
CA GLU A 295 -12.46 8.14 -7.65
C GLU A 295 -11.20 8.81 -7.10
N PRO A 296 -9.98 8.35 -7.50
CA PRO A 296 -8.74 8.90 -6.96
C PRO A 296 -8.43 10.28 -7.52
N ARG A 297 -7.77 11.10 -6.71
CA ARG A 297 -7.00 12.24 -7.19
C ARG A 297 -5.68 11.72 -7.75
N VAL A 298 -5.40 11.97 -9.02
CA VAL A 298 -4.21 11.46 -9.71
C VAL A 298 -3.32 12.61 -10.17
N GLY A 299 -2.03 12.49 -9.89
CA GLY A 299 -1.02 13.44 -10.35
C GLY A 299 0.21 12.74 -10.93
N GLN A 300 1.02 13.53 -11.64
CA GLN A 300 2.28 13.07 -12.21
C GLN A 300 3.32 14.19 -12.15
N MET A 301 4.56 13.82 -11.82
CA MET A 301 5.68 14.74 -11.86
C MET A 301 6.95 14.05 -12.37
N SER A 302 7.89 14.85 -12.88
CA SER A 302 9.24 14.39 -13.21
C SER A 302 10.18 14.69 -12.06
N ILE A 303 10.95 13.68 -11.64
CA ILE A 303 11.98 13.81 -10.60
C ILE A 303 13.31 14.05 -11.29
N THR A 304 13.90 15.21 -11.04
CA THR A 304 15.14 15.67 -11.67
C THR A 304 16.32 15.75 -10.71
N GLU A 305 16.09 15.54 -9.42
CA GLU A 305 17.10 15.63 -8.37
C GLU A 305 17.00 14.42 -7.41
N PRO A 306 18.05 14.12 -6.62
CA PRO A 306 18.00 13.05 -5.65
C PRO A 306 17.10 13.42 -4.46
N GLY A 307 16.43 12.40 -3.89
CA GLY A 307 15.52 12.60 -2.77
C GLY A 307 14.75 11.34 -2.41
N TRP A 308 13.64 11.52 -1.71
CA TRP A 308 12.77 10.46 -1.25
C TRP A 308 11.34 10.63 -1.74
N VAL A 309 10.77 9.57 -2.28
CA VAL A 309 9.32 9.42 -2.36
C VAL A 309 8.88 8.76 -1.05
N LEU A 310 7.99 9.41 -0.33
CA LEU A 310 7.41 8.92 0.91
C LEU A 310 5.90 8.77 0.72
N VAL A 311 5.36 7.61 1.09
CA VAL A 311 3.91 7.34 1.21
C VAL A 311 3.65 6.91 2.64
N CYS A 312 2.67 7.51 3.32
CA CYS A 312 2.39 7.20 4.71
C CYS A 312 0.92 7.37 5.08
N SER A 313 0.49 6.66 6.15
CA SER A 313 -0.76 6.90 6.84
C SER A 313 -0.68 8.12 7.76
N ASP A 314 -1.81 8.48 8.35
CA ASP A 314 -1.93 9.63 9.24
C ASP A 314 -1.16 9.45 10.55
N GLY A 315 -0.93 8.22 11.00
CA GLY A 315 -0.12 7.93 12.18
C GLY A 315 1.31 8.45 12.12
N LEU A 316 1.85 8.74 10.92
CA LEU A 316 3.12 9.47 10.79
C LEU A 316 2.88 10.98 10.67
N TRP A 317 2.07 11.42 9.69
CA TRP A 317 1.98 12.83 9.35
C TRP A 317 1.27 13.67 10.42
N ASN A 318 0.47 13.10 11.29
CA ASN A 318 -0.12 13.76 12.46
C ASN A 318 0.93 14.39 13.39
N TYR A 319 2.16 13.87 13.37
CA TYR A 319 3.29 14.43 14.16
C TYR A 319 4.22 15.33 13.35
N ALA A 320 4.09 15.33 12.03
CA ALA A 320 4.93 16.13 11.10
C ALA A 320 4.16 16.42 9.81
N SER A 321 3.04 17.12 9.90
CA SER A 321 2.12 17.38 8.79
C SER A 321 2.76 18.17 7.65
N GLU A 322 3.52 19.24 7.99
CA GLU A 322 4.16 20.07 7.00
C GLU A 322 5.35 19.34 6.33
N PRO A 323 5.51 19.43 5.01
CA PRO A 323 6.64 18.81 4.31
C PRO A 323 8.01 19.17 4.89
N ALA A 324 8.17 20.41 5.37
CA ALA A 324 9.41 20.87 6.01
C ALA A 324 9.67 20.15 7.35
N ALA A 325 8.65 19.82 8.11
CA ALA A 325 8.77 19.07 9.36
C ALA A 325 9.19 17.61 9.07
N LEU A 326 8.60 16.96 8.08
CA LEU A 326 9.03 15.64 7.62
C LEU A 326 10.45 15.63 7.09
N ALA A 327 10.84 16.63 6.27
CA ALA A 327 12.21 16.76 5.77
C ALA A 327 13.22 16.89 6.91
N GLN A 328 12.88 17.55 8.01
CA GLN A 328 13.72 17.62 9.21
C GLN A 328 13.90 16.24 9.87
N GLN A 329 12.84 15.42 9.96
CA GLN A 329 12.94 14.07 10.50
C GLN A 329 13.77 13.15 9.59
N VAL A 330 13.63 13.28 8.27
CA VAL A 330 14.46 12.56 7.29
C VAL A 330 15.94 12.95 7.46
N ALA A 331 16.22 14.24 7.57
CA ALA A 331 17.61 14.72 7.77
C ALA A 331 18.19 14.27 9.13
N ALA A 332 17.37 14.26 10.19
CA ALA A 332 17.78 13.81 11.53
C ALA A 332 18.14 12.32 11.57
N ALA A 333 17.51 11.49 10.77
CA ALA A 333 17.83 10.07 10.65
C ALA A 333 19.22 9.80 10.05
N ALA A 334 19.81 10.77 9.34
CA ALA A 334 21.18 10.75 8.81
C ALA A 334 21.54 9.45 8.04
N THR A 335 20.58 8.90 7.29
CA THR A 335 20.73 7.65 6.54
C THR A 335 20.25 7.78 5.10
N THR A 336 20.84 6.99 4.20
CA THR A 336 20.37 6.81 2.82
C THR A 336 19.77 5.41 2.60
N ASP A 337 19.72 4.58 3.64
CA ASP A 337 19.07 3.27 3.62
C ASP A 337 17.56 3.45 3.88
N PRO A 338 16.68 3.07 2.93
CA PRO A 338 15.24 3.22 3.10
C PRO A 338 14.67 2.41 4.27
N ALA A 339 15.23 1.23 4.58
CA ALA A 339 14.76 0.43 5.71
C ALA A 339 15.09 1.09 7.05
N ALA A 340 16.29 1.64 7.19
CA ALA A 340 16.68 2.38 8.38
C ALA A 340 15.88 3.68 8.53
N LEU A 341 15.61 4.38 7.42
CA LEU A 341 14.81 5.61 7.45
C LEU A 341 13.35 5.32 7.81
N ALA A 342 12.72 4.28 7.20
CA ALA A 342 11.35 3.91 7.51
C ALA A 342 11.19 3.58 9.01
N LEU A 343 12.14 2.83 9.57
CA LEU A 343 12.15 2.54 11.00
C LEU A 343 12.31 3.80 11.85
N ALA A 344 13.24 4.70 11.50
CA ALA A 344 13.47 5.93 12.26
C ALA A 344 12.23 6.85 12.27
N LEU A 345 11.50 6.94 11.15
CA LEU A 345 10.25 7.70 11.08
C LEU A 345 9.11 7.04 11.89
N THR A 346 9.03 5.71 11.88
CA THR A 346 8.08 4.96 12.71
C THR A 346 8.41 5.14 14.21
N ASP A 347 9.68 5.05 14.59
CA ASP A 347 10.13 5.28 15.97
C ASP A 347 9.85 6.72 16.42
N PHE A 348 10.04 7.70 15.54
CA PHE A 348 9.67 9.10 15.78
C PHE A 348 8.18 9.25 16.09
N ALA A 349 7.30 8.66 15.28
CA ALA A 349 5.85 8.72 15.48
C ALA A 349 5.44 8.03 16.80
N ASN A 350 6.01 6.85 17.09
CA ASN A 350 5.80 6.15 18.34
C ASN A 350 6.28 6.97 19.56
N ALA A 351 7.48 7.56 19.49
CA ALA A 351 8.02 8.41 20.54
C ALA A 351 7.20 9.70 20.75
N SER A 352 6.53 10.19 19.71
CA SER A 352 5.63 11.34 19.75
C SER A 352 4.25 11.01 20.32
N GLY A 353 3.93 9.72 20.55
CA GLY A 353 2.68 9.30 21.18
C GLY A 353 2.10 8.00 20.65
N GLY A 354 2.39 7.61 19.40
CA GLY A 354 1.93 6.37 18.77
C GLY A 354 0.41 6.21 18.87
N GLN A 355 -0.34 7.27 18.58
CA GLN A 355 -1.79 7.32 18.83
C GLN A 355 -2.56 6.47 17.83
N ASP A 356 -2.03 6.33 16.62
CA ASP A 356 -2.61 5.53 15.54
C ASP A 356 -1.65 4.47 15.01
N ASN A 357 -2.13 3.64 14.10
CA ASN A 357 -1.30 2.76 13.29
C ASN A 357 -0.39 3.61 12.39
N ILE A 358 0.83 3.18 12.17
CA ILE A 358 1.86 3.95 11.50
C ILE A 358 2.37 3.16 10.30
N THR A 359 2.14 3.66 9.09
CA THR A 359 2.70 3.06 7.88
C THR A 359 3.60 4.06 7.17
N VAL A 360 4.82 3.63 6.86
CA VAL A 360 5.85 4.41 6.19
C VAL A 360 6.42 3.59 5.04
N ALA A 361 6.20 4.00 3.81
CA ALA A 361 6.77 3.40 2.61
C ALA A 361 7.66 4.40 1.89
N LEU A 362 8.88 4.00 1.54
CA LEU A 362 9.94 4.86 1.02
C LEU A 362 10.59 4.30 -0.24
N ALA A 363 10.86 5.18 -1.20
CA ALA A 363 11.77 4.90 -2.30
C ALA A 363 12.88 5.97 -2.33
N ARG A 364 14.14 5.53 -2.30
CA ARG A 364 15.30 6.40 -2.54
C ARG A 364 15.45 6.64 -4.03
N VAL A 365 15.40 7.89 -4.44
CA VAL A 365 15.55 8.28 -5.84
C VAL A 365 16.89 8.96 -6.05
N SER A 366 17.66 8.42 -6.99
CA SER A 366 18.89 9.04 -7.48
C SER A 366 18.77 9.07 -9.00
N PRO A 367 18.36 10.21 -9.58
CA PRO A 367 18.28 10.35 -11.03
C PRO A 367 19.65 10.08 -11.66
N ALA A 368 19.65 9.60 -12.91
CA ALA A 368 20.89 9.50 -13.65
C ALA A 368 21.56 10.90 -13.75
N PRO A 369 22.89 11.00 -13.63
CA PRO A 369 23.54 12.28 -13.88
C PRO A 369 23.14 12.79 -15.27
N ALA A 370 22.84 14.09 -15.34
CA ALA A 370 22.54 14.72 -16.63
C ALA A 370 23.70 14.50 -17.60
N PRO A 371 23.44 14.17 -18.88
CA PRO A 371 24.46 13.87 -19.88
C PRO A 371 25.38 15.07 -20.17
#